data_31103e6aa22210c78d26feb3bddaebfb
#
_entry.id   31103e6aa22210c78d26feb3bddaebfb
#
_cell.length_a   1.000
_cell.length_b   1.000
_cell.length_c   1.000
_cell.angle_alpha   90.00
_cell.angle_beta   90.00
_cell.angle_gamma   90.00
#
_symmetry.space_group_name_H-M   'P 1'
#
loop_
_entity.id
_entity.type
_entity.pdbx_description
1 polymer ?
#
loop_
_entity_poly.entity_id
_entity_poly.type
_entity_poly.pdbx_seq_one_letter_code
_entity_poly.pdbx_strand_id
1 'polypeptide(L)'
;MEPDSFPINEIIESNPIFSRREMLGIGGIAGLAALTGISSDAVGQSQERKPRIAVLATFWGATRSHADWLVNKLIDGYWWQGAYHPSRIEVVSLYLHQHDTSLLGQKVAKAKGFPVFKSVAEALTLGGKELAVDGVVIVGEHGNYITDMKGRWLLPRWWMYNQVIRVFEQSKRSVPVFNDKHFSYNWDDAKWMFDKSRELGFPLTGGSL
;
A
#
# COMPACT_ATOMS: atom_id res chain seq x y z
N MET A 1 -14.93 -12.20 43.45
CA MET A 1 -15.20 -11.15 42.50
C MET A 1 -14.65 -11.62 41.17
N GLU A 2 -15.51 -12.17 40.32
CA GLU A 2 -15.15 -12.57 38.97
C GLU A 2 -15.16 -11.33 38.06
N PRO A 3 -14.24 -11.22 37.08
CA PRO A 3 -14.25 -10.11 36.15
C PRO A 3 -15.35 -10.29 35.10
N ASP A 4 -16.20 -9.30 34.96
CA ASP A 4 -17.29 -9.21 34.00
C ASP A 4 -16.75 -9.42 32.55
N SER A 5 -17.29 -10.44 31.89
CA SER A 5 -17.09 -10.70 30.48
C SER A 5 -17.91 -9.72 29.66
N PHE A 6 -17.24 -8.80 28.95
CA PHE A 6 -17.88 -7.96 27.93
C PHE A 6 -18.36 -8.83 26.76
N PRO A 7 -19.63 -8.70 26.32
CA PRO A 7 -20.12 -9.45 25.18
C PRO A 7 -19.60 -8.83 23.87
N ILE A 8 -18.74 -9.59 23.19
CA ILE A 8 -18.14 -9.20 21.88
C ILE A 8 -19.15 -9.26 20.72
N ASN A 9 -20.37 -9.75 20.95
CA ASN A 9 -21.33 -10.05 19.87
C ASN A 9 -22.21 -8.89 19.40
N GLU A 10 -22.19 -7.70 20.02
CA GLU A 10 -23.08 -6.61 19.61
C GLU A 10 -22.47 -5.56 18.65
N ILE A 11 -21.20 -5.69 18.25
CA ILE A 11 -20.54 -4.69 17.38
C ILE A 11 -20.56 -5.07 15.90
N ILE A 12 -21.09 -6.23 15.53
CA ILE A 12 -20.99 -6.75 14.15
C ILE A 12 -22.20 -6.41 13.25
N GLU A 13 -23.29 -5.84 13.79
CA GLU A 13 -24.54 -5.69 13.02
C GLU A 13 -24.84 -4.32 12.40
N SER A 14 -23.94 -3.37 12.34
CA SER A 14 -24.29 -2.02 11.81
C SER A 14 -23.41 -1.42 10.72
N ASN A 15 -22.68 -2.24 9.96
CA ASN A 15 -22.04 -1.73 8.74
C ASN A 15 -22.42 -2.61 7.53
N PRO A 16 -23.06 -2.07 6.47
CA PRO A 16 -23.32 -2.82 5.25
C PRO A 16 -22.00 -3.05 4.53
N ILE A 17 -21.40 -4.19 4.79
CA ILE A 17 -20.29 -4.71 3.98
C ILE A 17 -20.94 -5.22 2.71
N PHE A 18 -20.68 -4.61 1.56
CA PHE A 18 -21.09 -5.10 0.26
C PHE A 18 -20.76 -6.58 0.11
N SER A 19 -21.77 -7.41 -0.09
CA SER A 19 -21.58 -8.84 -0.26
C SER A 19 -20.99 -9.12 -1.65
N ARG A 20 -20.20 -10.20 -1.77
CA ARG A 20 -19.63 -10.66 -3.06
C ARG A 20 -20.67 -10.90 -4.15
N ARG A 21 -21.96 -10.98 -3.82
CA ARG A 21 -23.06 -11.18 -4.78
C ARG A 21 -23.53 -9.90 -5.47
N GLU A 22 -23.31 -8.75 -4.89
CA GLU A 22 -23.75 -7.46 -5.47
C GLU A 22 -22.82 -6.95 -6.58
N MET A 23 -21.64 -7.52 -6.73
CA MET A 23 -20.71 -7.19 -7.82
C MET A 23 -20.97 -7.96 -9.13
N LEU A 24 -21.95 -8.86 -9.16
CA LEU A 24 -22.25 -9.69 -10.35
C LEU A 24 -23.62 -9.38 -11.00
N GLY A 25 -24.28 -8.30 -10.60
CA GLY A 25 -25.66 -7.99 -10.98
C GLY A 25 -25.86 -6.86 -12.00
N ILE A 26 -24.96 -6.63 -12.95
CA ILE A 26 -25.26 -5.76 -14.11
C ILE A 26 -24.87 -6.49 -15.40
N GLY A 27 -25.83 -7.18 -16.00
CA GLY A 27 -25.57 -7.84 -17.27
C GLY A 27 -26.77 -8.65 -17.75
N GLY A 28 -27.84 -8.01 -18.14
CA GLY A 28 -28.98 -8.69 -18.72
C GLY A 28 -29.84 -7.75 -19.58
N ILE A 29 -29.40 -7.46 -20.79
CA ILE A 29 -30.34 -7.08 -21.89
C ILE A 29 -30.03 -7.99 -23.06
N ALA A 30 -30.86 -9.01 -23.23
CA ALA A 30 -30.94 -9.80 -24.45
C ALA A 30 -31.67 -8.99 -25.53
N GLY A 31 -30.91 -8.45 -26.48
CA GLY A 31 -31.42 -7.83 -27.69
C GLY A 31 -31.10 -8.71 -28.90
N LEU A 32 -32.11 -9.23 -29.51
CA LEU A 32 -32.10 -9.99 -30.75
C LEU A 32 -31.60 -9.12 -31.91
N ALA A 33 -30.48 -9.46 -32.54
CA ALA A 33 -30.08 -8.90 -33.82
C ALA A 33 -29.48 -10.02 -34.69
N ALA A 34 -30.17 -10.27 -35.79
CA ALA A 34 -29.84 -11.25 -36.79
C ALA A 34 -28.67 -10.80 -37.69
N LEU A 35 -27.83 -11.78 -38.04
CA LEU A 35 -27.15 -11.96 -39.32
C LEU A 35 -26.52 -10.77 -40.03
N THR A 36 -25.26 -10.48 -39.72
CA THR A 36 -24.25 -10.18 -40.74
C THR A 36 -22.89 -10.65 -40.19
N GLY A 37 -22.20 -11.46 -40.99
CA GLY A 37 -20.90 -12.04 -40.62
C GLY A 37 -19.84 -10.93 -40.35
N ILE A 38 -19.61 -10.67 -39.08
CA ILE A 38 -18.45 -9.94 -38.60
C ILE A 38 -17.61 -10.97 -37.86
N SER A 39 -16.44 -11.26 -38.41
CA SER A 39 -15.41 -12.09 -37.83
C SER A 39 -15.17 -11.67 -36.36
N SER A 40 -15.39 -12.64 -35.47
CA SER A 40 -15.14 -12.45 -34.02
C SER A 40 -13.67 -12.56 -33.67
N ASP A 41 -12.86 -11.75 -34.35
CA ASP A 41 -11.43 -11.62 -34.10
C ASP A 41 -11.11 -10.15 -33.83
N ALA A 42 -11.31 -9.69 -32.63
CA ALA A 42 -10.60 -8.59 -31.97
C ALA A 42 -11.39 -8.06 -30.75
N VAL A 43 -11.80 -8.90 -29.82
CA VAL A 43 -11.85 -8.43 -28.44
C VAL A 43 -10.42 -8.50 -27.94
N GLY A 44 -9.63 -7.51 -28.30
CA GLY A 44 -8.34 -7.26 -27.68
C GLY A 44 -8.59 -7.16 -26.19
N GLN A 45 -8.20 -8.19 -25.42
CA GLN A 45 -8.04 -8.07 -23.99
C GLN A 45 -7.01 -6.94 -23.81
N SER A 46 -7.48 -5.74 -23.50
CA SER A 46 -6.63 -4.70 -23.00
C SER A 46 -6.00 -5.29 -21.74
N GLN A 47 -4.73 -5.67 -21.85
CA GLN A 47 -3.97 -6.18 -20.72
C GLN A 47 -3.95 -5.05 -19.69
N GLU A 48 -4.82 -5.18 -18.67
CA GLU A 48 -4.96 -4.14 -17.64
C GLU A 48 -3.56 -3.88 -17.06
N ARG A 49 -3.11 -2.65 -17.17
CA ARG A 49 -1.84 -2.20 -16.63
C ARG A 49 -1.79 -2.50 -15.13
N LYS A 50 -0.73 -3.16 -14.69
CA LYS A 50 -0.52 -3.38 -13.24
C LYS A 50 -0.52 -2.04 -12.50
N PRO A 51 -1.19 -1.94 -11.32
CA PRO A 51 -1.09 -0.77 -10.47
C PRO A 51 0.37 -0.49 -10.08
N ARG A 52 0.77 0.77 -10.21
CA ARG A 52 2.13 1.27 -9.93
C ARG A 52 2.24 1.70 -8.49
N ILE A 53 3.18 1.13 -7.75
CA ILE A 53 3.29 1.31 -6.31
C ILE A 53 4.59 2.02 -5.94
N ALA A 54 4.50 3.07 -5.12
CA ALA A 54 5.63 3.66 -4.43
C ALA A 54 5.87 2.93 -3.10
N VAL A 55 7.11 2.58 -2.82
CA VAL A 55 7.54 2.02 -1.54
C VAL A 55 8.33 3.06 -0.76
N LEU A 56 7.94 3.28 0.49
CA LEU A 56 8.60 4.18 1.43
C LEU A 56 9.09 3.34 2.61
N ALA A 57 10.40 3.17 2.75
CA ALA A 57 10.96 2.38 3.84
C ALA A 57 11.86 3.24 4.74
N THR A 58 11.81 2.97 6.04
CA THR A 58 12.76 3.57 6.98
C THR A 58 14.17 3.05 6.76
N PHE A 59 14.28 1.74 6.54
CA PHE A 59 15.56 1.05 6.37
C PHE A 59 15.36 -0.26 5.59
N TRP A 60 16.27 -0.53 4.65
CA TRP A 60 16.35 -1.81 3.93
C TRP A 60 17.81 -2.20 3.74
N GLY A 61 18.50 -2.49 4.85
CA GLY A 61 19.93 -2.80 4.87
C GLY A 61 20.24 -4.27 5.16
N ALA A 62 19.31 -5.01 5.77
CA ALA A 62 19.49 -6.38 6.19
C ALA A 62 18.45 -7.31 5.55
N THR A 63 18.87 -8.57 5.33
CA THR A 63 17.96 -9.66 5.01
C THR A 63 17.00 -9.94 6.18
N ARG A 64 15.79 -10.41 5.87
CA ARG A 64 14.71 -10.67 6.84
C ARG A 64 14.18 -9.44 7.58
N SER A 65 14.48 -8.23 7.11
CA SER A 65 13.76 -7.04 7.54
C SER A 65 12.35 -7.02 6.96
N HIS A 66 11.43 -6.24 7.53
CA HIS A 66 10.08 -6.11 6.97
C HIS A 66 10.10 -5.62 5.53
N ALA A 67 10.99 -4.68 5.19
CA ALA A 67 11.17 -4.26 3.81
C ALA A 67 11.60 -5.43 2.91
N ASP A 68 12.56 -6.25 3.35
CA ASP A 68 13.01 -7.41 2.60
C ASP A 68 11.89 -8.45 2.39
N TRP A 69 11.15 -8.77 3.46
CA TRP A 69 10.06 -9.75 3.38
C TRP A 69 8.87 -9.27 2.56
N LEU A 70 8.40 -8.06 2.82
CA LEU A 70 7.20 -7.53 2.21
C LEU A 70 7.44 -7.10 0.77
N VAL A 71 8.47 -6.26 0.55
CA VAL A 71 8.68 -5.63 -0.76
C VAL A 71 9.12 -6.65 -1.81
N ASN A 72 9.95 -7.63 -1.44
CA ASN A 72 10.30 -8.70 -2.38
C ASN A 72 9.08 -9.50 -2.85
N LYS A 73 8.10 -9.77 -1.97
CA LYS A 73 6.84 -10.43 -2.38
C LYS A 73 5.98 -9.55 -3.29
N LEU A 74 6.00 -8.23 -3.07
CA LEU A 74 5.33 -7.28 -3.97
C LEU A 74 6.00 -7.21 -5.35
N ILE A 75 7.31 -7.40 -5.43
CA ILE A 75 8.08 -7.40 -6.68
C ILE A 75 7.95 -8.74 -7.39
N ASP A 76 8.32 -9.83 -6.71
CA ASP A 76 8.55 -11.13 -7.31
C ASP A 76 7.35 -12.09 -7.19
N GLY A 77 6.30 -11.71 -6.42
CA GLY A 77 5.24 -12.65 -6.06
C GLY A 77 5.66 -13.56 -4.89
N TYR A 78 4.86 -14.59 -4.62
CA TYR A 78 5.06 -15.47 -3.47
C TYR A 78 4.48 -16.86 -3.68
N TRP A 79 5.00 -17.82 -2.91
CA TRP A 79 4.44 -19.17 -2.84
C TRP A 79 3.43 -19.26 -1.69
N TRP A 80 2.27 -19.81 -1.97
CA TRP A 80 1.23 -20.05 -0.98
C TRP A 80 0.46 -21.34 -1.31
N GLN A 81 0.28 -22.21 -0.33
CA GLN A 81 -0.44 -23.48 -0.47
C GLN A 81 0.02 -24.33 -1.68
N GLY A 82 1.34 -24.38 -1.91
CA GLY A 82 1.91 -25.16 -3.01
C GLY A 82 1.82 -24.53 -4.39
N ALA A 83 1.26 -23.32 -4.52
CA ALA A 83 1.14 -22.60 -5.77
C ALA A 83 1.93 -21.28 -5.74
N TYR A 84 2.49 -20.91 -6.90
CA TYR A 84 3.14 -19.61 -7.09
C TYR A 84 2.11 -18.56 -7.48
N HIS A 85 2.10 -17.45 -6.75
CA HIS A 85 1.25 -16.29 -7.01
C HIS A 85 2.11 -15.15 -7.56
N PRO A 86 2.04 -14.84 -8.85
CA PRO A 86 2.79 -13.72 -9.42
C PRO A 86 2.27 -12.39 -8.87
N SER A 87 3.17 -11.42 -8.77
CA SER A 87 2.78 -10.07 -8.35
C SER A 87 1.75 -9.47 -9.32
N ARG A 88 0.69 -8.89 -8.76
CA ARG A 88 -0.35 -8.17 -9.50
C ARG A 88 -0.12 -6.65 -9.55
N ILE A 89 0.97 -6.19 -8.96
CA ILE A 89 1.36 -4.78 -8.90
C ILE A 89 2.76 -4.62 -9.47
N GLU A 90 3.16 -3.38 -9.70
CA GLU A 90 4.51 -3.00 -10.14
C GLU A 90 5.09 -1.99 -9.13
N VAL A 91 6.24 -2.32 -8.53
CA VAL A 91 6.98 -1.36 -7.72
C VAL A 91 7.76 -0.46 -8.67
N VAL A 92 7.43 0.83 -8.69
CA VAL A 92 8.00 1.81 -9.65
C VAL A 92 8.89 2.86 -9.01
N SER A 93 8.92 2.93 -7.68
CA SER A 93 9.76 3.88 -6.94
C SER A 93 10.04 3.41 -5.52
N LEU A 94 11.16 3.84 -4.99
CA LEU A 94 11.60 3.58 -3.62
C LEU A 94 12.10 4.88 -2.98
N TYR A 95 11.69 5.12 -1.75
CA TYR A 95 12.30 6.09 -0.84
C TYR A 95 12.87 5.36 0.36
N LEU A 96 14.11 5.68 0.73
CA LEU A 96 14.81 5.12 1.89
C LEU A 96 15.16 6.26 2.85
N HIS A 97 14.53 6.28 4.04
CA HIS A 97 14.80 7.34 5.01
C HIS A 97 16.25 7.28 5.51
N GLN A 98 16.78 6.08 5.75
CA GLN A 98 18.20 5.85 6.03
C GLN A 98 18.91 5.31 4.78
N HIS A 99 18.99 6.14 3.75
CA HIS A 99 19.52 5.79 2.44
C HIS A 99 20.90 5.16 2.51
N ASP A 100 21.85 5.80 3.18
CA ASP A 100 23.28 5.42 3.14
C ASP A 100 23.56 4.05 3.76
N THR A 101 22.72 3.59 4.67
CA THR A 101 22.82 2.26 5.30
C THR A 101 21.89 1.22 4.69
N SER A 102 20.97 1.63 3.81
CA SER A 102 19.99 0.75 3.15
C SER A 102 20.53 0.12 1.86
N LEU A 103 21.72 -0.47 1.92
CA LEU A 103 22.45 -0.99 0.75
C LEU A 103 21.70 -2.13 0.04
N LEU A 104 20.95 -2.95 0.77
CA LEU A 104 20.18 -4.03 0.16
C LEU A 104 19.04 -3.47 -0.70
N GLY A 105 18.29 -2.50 -0.19
CA GLY A 105 17.22 -1.84 -0.94
C GLY A 105 17.70 -1.17 -2.22
N GLN A 106 18.87 -0.51 -2.16
CA GLN A 106 19.50 0.08 -3.35
C GLN A 106 19.90 -0.98 -4.39
N LYS A 107 20.46 -2.12 -3.94
CA LYS A 107 20.81 -3.24 -4.83
C LYS A 107 19.57 -3.83 -5.51
N VAL A 108 18.49 -4.04 -4.73
CA VAL A 108 17.23 -4.57 -5.26
C VAL A 108 16.64 -3.58 -6.27
N ALA A 109 16.56 -2.30 -5.95
CA ALA A 109 16.04 -1.27 -6.85
C ALA A 109 16.81 -1.25 -8.18
N LYS A 110 18.14 -1.28 -8.12
CA LYS A 110 19.01 -1.36 -9.31
C LYS A 110 18.77 -2.64 -10.13
N ALA A 111 18.69 -3.79 -9.47
CA ALA A 111 18.49 -5.08 -10.13
C ALA A 111 17.12 -5.20 -10.80
N LYS A 112 16.09 -4.57 -10.22
CA LYS A 112 14.69 -4.59 -10.70
C LYS A 112 14.33 -3.40 -11.59
N GLY A 113 15.22 -2.43 -11.75
CA GLY A 113 15.10 -1.34 -12.70
C GLY A 113 14.19 -0.18 -12.27
N PHE A 114 13.97 0.02 -10.95
CA PHE A 114 13.22 1.18 -10.46
C PHE A 114 14.10 2.17 -9.68
N PRO A 115 13.82 3.49 -9.74
CA PRO A 115 14.63 4.51 -9.10
C PRO A 115 14.46 4.54 -7.58
N VAL A 116 15.54 4.96 -6.89
CA VAL A 116 15.52 5.38 -5.49
C VAL A 116 15.54 6.90 -5.46
N PHE A 117 14.50 7.49 -4.88
CA PHE A 117 14.34 8.94 -4.79
C PHE A 117 14.83 9.49 -3.45
N LYS A 118 15.17 10.78 -3.43
CA LYS A 118 15.71 11.47 -2.25
C LYS A 118 14.63 11.98 -1.29
N SER A 119 13.40 12.07 -1.74
CA SER A 119 12.26 12.51 -0.94
C SER A 119 11.02 11.66 -1.18
N VAL A 120 10.11 11.64 -0.21
CA VAL A 120 8.80 11.00 -0.34
C VAL A 120 8.02 11.62 -1.51
N ALA A 121 8.04 12.93 -1.64
CA ALA A 121 7.36 13.63 -2.73
C ALA A 121 7.86 13.17 -4.10
N GLU A 122 9.17 13.13 -4.32
CA GLU A 122 9.74 12.63 -5.58
C GLU A 122 9.37 11.18 -5.86
N ALA A 123 9.34 10.32 -4.83
CA ALA A 123 8.96 8.92 -5.00
C ALA A 123 7.49 8.77 -5.44
N LEU A 124 6.58 9.59 -4.92
CA LEU A 124 5.17 9.55 -5.27
C LEU A 124 4.87 10.20 -6.62
N THR A 125 5.62 11.23 -6.98
CA THR A 125 5.45 11.97 -8.23
C THR A 125 6.33 11.44 -9.37
N LEU A 126 7.22 10.46 -9.08
CA LEU A 126 8.24 9.96 -10.00
C LEU A 126 9.12 11.09 -10.57
N GLY A 127 9.45 12.06 -9.71
CA GLY A 127 10.21 13.25 -10.04
C GLY A 127 9.42 14.35 -10.75
N GLY A 128 8.11 14.18 -10.95
CA GLY A 128 7.23 15.19 -11.53
C GLY A 128 6.60 16.13 -10.49
N LYS A 129 5.49 16.76 -10.85
CA LYS A 129 4.77 17.74 -10.01
C LYS A 129 3.55 17.16 -9.30
N GLU A 130 2.95 16.11 -9.85
CA GLU A 130 1.69 15.54 -9.39
C GLU A 130 1.86 14.05 -9.04
N LEU A 131 0.95 13.53 -8.25
CA LEU A 131 0.90 12.12 -7.89
C LEU A 131 0.86 11.22 -9.14
N ALA A 132 1.86 10.35 -9.29
CA ALA A 132 2.06 9.53 -10.48
C ALA A 132 2.01 8.01 -10.22
N VAL A 133 1.61 7.61 -9.00
CA VAL A 133 1.46 6.21 -8.59
C VAL A 133 0.01 5.87 -8.28
N ASP A 134 -0.31 4.58 -8.21
CA ASP A 134 -1.66 4.05 -7.96
C ASP A 134 -1.83 3.51 -6.54
N GLY A 135 -0.74 3.48 -5.76
CA GLY A 135 -0.75 3.09 -4.35
C GLY A 135 0.57 3.36 -3.66
N VAL A 136 0.54 3.36 -2.34
CA VAL A 136 1.71 3.62 -1.49
C VAL A 136 1.84 2.51 -0.46
N VAL A 137 3.06 2.02 -0.26
CA VAL A 137 3.42 1.07 0.79
C VAL A 137 4.46 1.72 1.70
N ILE A 138 4.14 1.83 2.99
CA ILE A 138 5.02 2.38 4.02
C ILE A 138 5.53 1.24 4.89
N VAL A 139 6.85 1.03 4.95
CA VAL A 139 7.51 0.03 5.78
C VAL A 139 8.41 0.74 6.79
N GLY A 140 7.81 1.10 7.91
CA GLY A 140 8.45 1.92 8.95
C GLY A 140 8.90 1.11 10.17
N GLU A 141 9.59 -0.03 10.01
CA GLU A 141 9.81 -0.98 11.09
C GLU A 141 11.27 -1.05 11.59
N HIS A 142 12.23 -0.85 10.72
CA HIS A 142 13.65 -1.01 11.05
C HIS A 142 14.44 0.27 10.83
N GLY A 143 15.64 0.31 11.41
CA GLY A 143 16.60 1.39 11.27
C GLY A 143 17.25 1.78 12.60
N ASN A 144 18.18 2.69 12.54
CA ASN A 144 18.85 3.24 13.73
C ASN A 144 18.11 4.50 14.18
N TYR A 145 17.14 4.34 15.08
CA TYR A 145 16.34 5.41 15.65
C TYR A 145 16.46 5.42 17.17
N ILE A 146 16.31 6.59 17.77
CA ILE A 146 16.31 6.74 19.22
C ILE A 146 15.05 6.15 19.84
N THR A 147 15.14 5.77 21.08
CA THR A 147 14.01 5.41 21.93
C THR A 147 13.67 6.55 22.87
N ASP A 148 12.41 6.70 23.24
CA ASP A 148 12.02 7.59 24.31
C ASP A 148 12.22 6.95 25.69
N MET A 149 11.91 7.71 26.76
CA MET A 149 12.03 7.23 28.15
C MET A 149 11.10 6.05 28.49
N LYS A 150 10.12 5.74 27.64
CA LYS A 150 9.25 4.57 27.77
C LYS A 150 9.73 3.37 26.96
N GLY A 151 10.92 3.46 26.35
CA GLY A 151 11.50 2.43 25.50
C GLY A 151 10.84 2.27 24.13
N ARG A 152 10.03 3.25 23.68
CA ARG A 152 9.39 3.21 22.36
C ARG A 152 10.34 3.73 21.30
N TRP A 153 10.52 2.98 20.24
CA TRP A 153 11.26 3.46 19.06
C TRP A 153 10.51 4.57 18.35
N LEU A 154 11.17 5.73 18.18
CA LEU A 154 10.62 6.90 17.51
C LEU A 154 10.75 6.78 15.99
N LEU A 155 10.18 5.72 15.43
CA LEU A 155 10.18 5.46 13.99
C LEU A 155 9.32 6.51 13.26
N PRO A 156 9.78 7.09 12.15
CA PRO A 156 9.17 8.26 11.52
C PRO A 156 7.95 7.90 10.64
N ARG A 157 7.09 6.96 11.05
CA ARG A 157 5.92 6.52 10.26
C ARG A 157 4.94 7.66 10.01
N TRP A 158 4.57 8.37 11.09
CA TRP A 158 3.70 9.54 10.97
C TRP A 158 4.31 10.60 10.06
N TRP A 159 5.60 10.88 10.18
CA TRP A 159 6.28 11.84 9.33
C TRP A 159 6.22 11.43 7.84
N MET A 160 6.53 10.17 7.51
CA MET A 160 6.43 9.66 6.14
C MET A 160 5.00 9.75 5.62
N TYR A 161 4.02 9.33 6.43
CA TYR A 161 2.62 9.42 6.07
C TYR A 161 2.17 10.88 5.86
N ASN A 162 2.58 11.81 6.70
CA ASN A 162 2.30 13.24 6.51
C ASN A 162 2.85 13.77 5.18
N GLN A 163 4.05 13.33 4.75
CA GLN A 163 4.58 13.68 3.43
C GLN A 163 3.69 13.12 2.31
N VAL A 164 3.14 11.91 2.46
CA VAL A 164 2.17 11.32 1.51
C VAL A 164 0.91 12.19 1.43
N ILE A 165 0.35 12.57 2.57
CA ILE A 165 -0.85 13.44 2.63
C ILE A 165 -0.63 14.76 1.90
N ARG A 166 0.51 15.41 2.10
CA ARG A 166 0.85 16.66 1.39
C ARG A 166 0.84 16.51 -0.13
N VAL A 167 1.37 15.39 -0.65
CA VAL A 167 1.34 15.12 -2.09
C VAL A 167 -0.10 14.88 -2.56
N PHE A 168 -0.92 14.18 -1.78
CA PHE A 168 -2.33 13.96 -2.11
C PHE A 168 -3.13 15.26 -2.17
N GLU A 169 -2.96 16.13 -1.15
CA GLU A 169 -3.61 17.44 -1.08
C GLU A 169 -3.18 18.35 -2.25
N GLN A 170 -1.86 18.40 -2.56
CA GLN A 170 -1.32 19.16 -3.68
C GLN A 170 -1.84 18.65 -5.02
N SER A 171 -1.90 17.33 -5.20
CA SER A 171 -2.35 16.71 -6.46
C SER A 171 -3.87 16.62 -6.56
N LYS A 172 -4.63 16.99 -5.52
CA LYS A 172 -6.10 16.83 -5.42
C LYS A 172 -6.55 15.41 -5.79
N ARG A 173 -5.71 14.44 -5.48
CA ARG A 173 -5.91 13.02 -5.77
C ARG A 173 -5.27 12.20 -4.67
N SER A 174 -5.95 11.15 -4.23
CA SER A 174 -5.44 10.18 -3.27
C SER A 174 -5.45 8.77 -3.86
N VAL A 175 -4.65 7.88 -3.29
CA VAL A 175 -4.57 6.47 -3.67
C VAL A 175 -4.50 5.61 -2.41
N PRO A 176 -4.81 4.29 -2.49
CA PRO A 176 -4.68 3.39 -1.35
C PRO A 176 -3.30 3.43 -0.71
N VAL A 177 -3.28 3.39 0.63
CA VAL A 177 -2.06 3.34 1.42
C VAL A 177 -2.07 2.09 2.29
N PHE A 178 -1.04 1.27 2.17
CA PHE A 178 -0.71 0.24 3.14
C PHE A 178 0.41 0.77 4.05
N ASN A 179 0.20 0.74 5.36
CA ASN A 179 1.20 1.05 6.36
C ASN A 179 1.51 -0.20 7.18
N ASP A 180 2.73 -0.71 7.07
CA ASP A 180 3.17 -1.83 7.88
C ASP A 180 3.08 -1.48 9.38
N LYS A 181 2.95 -2.49 10.21
CA LYS A 181 2.67 -2.35 11.65
C LYS A 181 3.57 -1.31 12.32
N HIS A 182 3.01 -0.60 13.17
CA HIS A 182 1.70 -0.06 13.44
C HIS A 182 1.67 1.40 12.94
N PHE A 183 0.54 2.11 13.00
CA PHE A 183 0.47 3.49 12.44
C PHE A 183 1.49 4.43 13.11
N SER A 184 1.49 4.50 14.43
CA SER A 184 2.45 5.31 15.19
C SER A 184 2.68 4.73 16.58
N TYR A 185 3.77 5.12 17.23
CA TYR A 185 4.01 4.91 18.67
C TYR A 185 3.19 5.87 19.56
N ASN A 186 2.53 6.86 18.96
CA ASN A 186 1.68 7.86 19.60
C ASN A 186 0.24 7.69 19.12
N TRP A 187 -0.71 7.69 20.05
CA TRP A 187 -2.13 7.55 19.74
C TRP A 187 -2.66 8.70 18.89
N ASP A 188 -2.31 9.94 19.23
CA ASP A 188 -2.82 11.12 18.52
C ASP A 188 -2.36 11.13 17.07
N ASP A 189 -1.10 10.75 16.82
CA ASP A 189 -0.58 10.57 15.47
C ASP A 189 -1.33 9.46 14.71
N ALA A 190 -1.51 8.30 15.35
CA ALA A 190 -2.20 7.18 14.73
C ALA A 190 -3.66 7.53 14.39
N LYS A 191 -4.35 8.23 15.31
CA LYS A 191 -5.70 8.72 15.08
C LYS A 191 -5.74 9.72 13.93
N TRP A 192 -4.82 10.68 13.91
CA TRP A 192 -4.70 11.65 12.83
C TRP A 192 -4.49 10.98 11.46
N MET A 193 -3.65 9.95 11.38
CA MET A 193 -3.43 9.18 10.16
C MET A 193 -4.73 8.53 9.66
N PHE A 194 -5.50 7.94 10.58
CA PHE A 194 -6.79 7.36 10.25
C PHE A 194 -7.80 8.43 9.81
N ASP A 195 -7.93 9.51 10.56
CA ASP A 195 -8.87 10.60 10.27
C ASP A 195 -8.57 11.23 8.89
N LYS A 196 -7.30 11.45 8.55
CA LYS A 196 -6.88 11.96 7.24
C LYS A 196 -7.24 11.01 6.08
N SER A 197 -7.17 9.70 6.30
CA SER A 197 -7.61 8.75 5.27
C SER A 197 -9.11 8.86 4.99
N ARG A 198 -9.92 9.13 6.02
CA ARG A 198 -11.37 9.34 5.90
C ARG A 198 -11.69 10.68 5.25
N GLU A 199 -10.99 11.73 5.64
CA GLU A 199 -11.15 13.09 5.09
C GLU A 199 -10.86 13.12 3.58
N LEU A 200 -9.75 12.49 3.16
CA LEU A 200 -9.33 12.46 1.75
C LEU A 200 -9.92 11.26 0.96
N GLY A 201 -10.73 10.42 1.61
CA GLY A 201 -11.50 9.37 0.95
C GLY A 201 -10.70 8.23 0.35
N PHE A 202 -9.56 7.83 0.94
CA PHE A 202 -8.76 6.72 0.42
C PHE A 202 -8.68 5.54 1.41
N PRO A 203 -8.56 4.29 0.89
CA PRO A 203 -8.35 3.13 1.73
C PRO A 203 -7.00 3.19 2.46
N LEU A 204 -7.05 3.08 3.78
CA LEU A 204 -5.87 2.92 4.63
C LEU A 204 -5.91 1.54 5.28
N THR A 205 -4.90 0.74 5.03
CA THR A 205 -4.71 -0.56 5.68
C THR A 205 -3.44 -0.51 6.51
N GLY A 206 -3.52 -0.96 7.74
CA GLY A 206 -2.37 -1.11 8.63
C GLY A 206 -2.38 -2.50 9.25
N GLY A 207 -1.21 -3.06 9.44
CA GLY A 207 -1.10 -4.37 10.05
C GLY A 207 0.27 -4.99 9.90
N SER A 208 0.49 -6.06 10.66
CA SER A 208 1.65 -6.94 10.50
C SER A 208 1.26 -8.11 9.60
N LEU A 209 2.18 -8.51 8.75
CA LEU A 209 2.14 -9.78 8.04
C LEU A 209 2.64 -10.91 8.94
#